data_638b445e3f2ba36fde7a4f4586230fd1
#
_entry.id   638b445e3f2ba36fde7a4f4586230fd1
#
_cell.length_a   1.000
_cell.length_b   1.000
_cell.length_c   1.000
_cell.angle_alpha   90.00
_cell.angle_beta   90.00
_cell.angle_gamma   90.00
#
_symmetry.space_group_name_H-M   'P 1'
#
loop_
_entity.id
_entity.type
_entity.pdbx_description
1 polymer ?
#
loop_
_entity_poly.entity_id
_entity_poly.type
_entity_poly.pdbx_seq_one_letter_code
_entity_poly.pdbx_strand_id
1 'polypeptide(L)'
;MINMNMIRKLTMSAVAWLLASTAFAQQQVPMWERFEQCYNCHTEKNPFTDVTLTAIFRHETSGETVKVDGFYDGDDTYRLRFMPTKKGKWTFTTRSSEKEMNMQEGSLLCTDAVTKGMVQASGQSFVYPDGTLYHPVGTTSYAWIHSTKERQEQTYQSLQKAAFNKLRFCVFPNNSVNELPEIYPFKLVSSKKDAEGKTHYVWDYTRFDTKFFQHLDQVVERLRQLNIEADLILFTPYDAGLWGFDRMTMENNNRYLRYVVARLAAYSNIWWSMANEWDLVRAKTHDEWIEMSKLVAEKDPYHHLLSIHGGTAVYIDYNLPFYTHASIQDQGPLYNFEGAATVRNIIHKPIIFDEVCYEGNHASRWAQLNGEQMLQRMWTGIIGGAYVTHGECFVKDMHSDKNYTGYAYLATGGDFEGTCPARIPFMRKILDALPNPIRLADQSWDPTTASAGPGEYYIYFGAEKPATWTFNLPAKNSRWPRLTEGVKFKVDIIDTWNMTTSTCKDVFETKFNSGRYRLLDKNGKSVKLPKKANILLHIYQVD
;
A
#
# COMPACT_ATOMS: atom_id res chain seq x y z
N MET A 1 -27.71 50.66 76.55
CA MET A 1 -26.30 50.39 76.73
C MET A 1 -26.11 48.91 76.96
N ILE A 2 -26.00 48.17 75.91
CA ILE A 2 -25.70 46.75 75.97
C ILE A 2 -24.48 46.49 75.10
N ASN A 3 -23.56 45.85 75.68
CA ASN A 3 -22.18 45.68 75.39
C ASN A 3 -21.94 44.91 74.10
N MET A 4 -21.22 45.51 73.18
CA MET A 4 -20.84 45.02 71.85
C MET A 4 -19.44 44.40 71.92
N ASN A 5 -19.26 43.36 72.79
CA ASN A 5 -17.97 42.71 72.95
C ASN A 5 -18.11 41.26 73.34
N MET A 6 -18.76 40.44 72.55
CA MET A 6 -18.64 39.01 72.74
C MET A 6 -19.19 38.22 71.56
N ILE A 7 -18.62 38.37 70.35
CA ILE A 7 -18.66 37.32 69.34
C ILE A 7 -17.38 37.45 68.50
N ARG A 8 -16.23 37.25 69.15
CA ARG A 8 -15.02 36.78 68.48
C ARG A 8 -14.91 35.31 68.81
N LYS A 9 -15.74 34.52 68.24
CA LYS A 9 -15.56 33.07 68.22
C LYS A 9 -15.25 32.64 66.80
N LEU A 10 -14.00 32.31 66.60
CA LEU A 10 -13.50 31.21 65.79
C LEU A 10 -14.46 30.75 64.64
N THR A 11 -14.34 31.39 63.52
CA THR A 11 -14.56 30.72 62.25
C THR A 11 -13.17 30.21 61.80
N MET A 12 -12.82 29.02 62.20
CA MET A 12 -11.83 28.20 61.49
C MET A 12 -12.43 27.97 60.09
N SER A 13 -12.00 28.78 59.16
CA SER A 13 -12.21 28.48 57.73
C SER A 13 -11.48 27.20 57.42
N ALA A 14 -12.21 26.09 57.41
CA ALA A 14 -11.81 24.89 56.73
C ALA A 14 -11.77 25.28 55.24
N VAL A 15 -10.59 25.65 54.78
CA VAL A 15 -10.27 25.65 53.34
C VAL A 15 -10.24 24.19 52.94
N ALA A 16 -11.42 23.68 52.57
CA ALA A 16 -11.51 22.46 51.87
C ALA A 16 -10.80 22.66 50.53
N TRP A 17 -9.62 22.13 50.41
CA TRP A 17 -8.99 21.88 49.12
C TRP A 17 -9.90 20.96 48.37
N LEU A 18 -10.82 21.50 47.62
CA LEU A 18 -11.45 20.78 46.50
C LEU A 18 -10.31 20.50 45.52
N LEU A 19 -9.67 19.36 45.65
CA LEU A 19 -9.03 18.70 44.54
C LEU A 19 -10.12 18.49 43.49
N ALA A 20 -10.33 19.50 42.66
CA ALA A 20 -11.00 19.30 41.40
C ALA A 20 -10.10 18.34 40.60
N SER A 21 -10.32 17.05 40.81
CA SER A 21 -9.97 16.05 39.83
C SER A 21 -10.75 16.43 38.58
N THR A 22 -10.18 17.26 37.73
CA THR A 22 -10.61 17.30 36.33
C THR A 22 -10.42 15.89 35.84
N ALA A 23 -11.47 15.09 35.89
CA ALA A 23 -11.56 13.86 35.15
C ALA A 23 -11.42 14.32 33.68
N PHE A 24 -10.20 14.34 33.17
CA PHE A 24 -9.99 14.44 31.73
C PHE A 24 -10.79 13.27 31.16
N ALA A 25 -11.82 13.58 30.39
CA ALA A 25 -12.59 12.56 29.70
C ALA A 25 -11.55 11.70 28.98
N GLN A 26 -11.50 10.40 29.32
CA GLN A 26 -10.56 9.48 28.72
C GLN A 26 -10.70 9.57 27.19
N GLN A 27 -9.61 9.88 26.49
CA GLN A 27 -9.63 10.04 25.05
C GLN A 27 -10.11 8.73 24.41
N GLN A 28 -11.19 8.82 23.63
CA GLN A 28 -11.73 7.71 22.87
C GLN A 28 -11.08 7.67 21.49
N VAL A 29 -10.60 6.49 21.08
CA VAL A 29 -9.95 6.27 19.79
C VAL A 29 -10.53 5.00 19.20
N PRO A 30 -11.13 5.03 17.99
CA PRO A 30 -11.56 3.81 17.33
C PRO A 30 -10.39 2.85 17.08
N MET A 31 -10.65 1.56 17.12
CA MET A 31 -9.65 0.55 16.76
C MET A 31 -9.14 0.80 15.34
N TRP A 32 -7.82 0.67 15.12
CA TRP A 32 -7.09 0.96 13.88
C TRP A 32 -6.99 2.45 13.53
N GLU A 33 -7.45 3.35 14.42
CA GLU A 33 -7.23 4.79 14.29
C GLU A 33 -6.04 5.23 15.14
N ARG A 34 -5.45 6.35 14.76
CA ARG A 34 -4.26 6.87 15.42
C ARG A 34 -4.59 7.65 16.69
N PHE A 35 -4.05 7.22 17.81
CA PHE A 35 -3.87 8.04 19.02
C PHE A 35 -2.59 8.87 18.89
N GLU A 36 -2.61 10.10 19.35
CA GLU A 36 -1.42 10.96 19.40
C GLU A 36 -1.35 11.68 20.74
N GLN A 37 -0.17 11.64 21.37
CA GLN A 37 0.17 12.39 22.56
C GLN A 37 1.35 13.32 22.27
N CYS A 38 1.18 14.60 22.61
CA CYS A 38 2.22 15.63 22.42
C CYS A 38 2.86 16.00 23.75
N TYR A 39 4.14 16.28 23.70
CA TYR A 39 4.93 16.84 24.81
C TYR A 39 5.67 18.08 24.31
N ASN A 40 5.68 19.13 25.11
CA ASN A 40 6.52 20.29 24.86
C ASN A 40 7.76 20.20 25.77
N CYS A 41 8.94 20.19 25.17
CA CYS A 41 10.19 20.05 25.88
C CYS A 41 11.32 20.79 25.14
N HIS A 42 11.78 21.87 25.72
CA HIS A 42 12.92 22.61 25.18
C HIS A 42 14.24 21.93 25.51
N THR A 43 15.16 21.90 24.54
CA THR A 43 16.50 21.35 24.72
C THR A 43 17.52 22.11 23.87
N GLU A 44 18.70 22.33 24.42
CA GLU A 44 19.86 22.86 23.69
C GLU A 44 20.59 21.79 22.87
N LYS A 45 20.24 20.51 23.07
CA LYS A 45 20.80 19.39 22.34
C LYS A 45 20.18 19.28 20.96
N ASN A 46 20.72 18.38 20.11
CA ASN A 46 20.05 18.04 18.88
C ASN A 46 18.80 17.16 19.17
N PRO A 47 17.56 17.65 18.96
CA PRO A 47 16.35 16.93 19.34
C PRO A 47 16.11 15.66 18.53
N PHE A 48 16.77 15.50 17.38
CA PHE A 48 16.63 14.32 16.53
C PHE A 48 17.60 13.17 16.86
N THR A 49 18.74 13.49 17.51
CA THR A 49 19.80 12.51 17.80
C THR A 49 20.05 12.29 19.28
N ASP A 50 19.93 13.34 20.09
CA ASP A 50 20.38 13.34 21.48
C ASP A 50 19.23 13.17 22.48
N VAL A 51 17.99 13.26 21.98
CA VAL A 51 16.78 13.07 22.80
C VAL A 51 16.10 11.77 22.42
N THR A 52 15.82 10.94 23.41
CA THR A 52 15.04 9.72 23.24
C THR A 52 13.66 9.88 23.87
N LEU A 53 12.65 9.38 23.19
CA LEU A 53 11.29 9.25 23.71
C LEU A 53 10.71 7.92 23.24
N THR A 54 10.22 7.12 24.16
CA THR A 54 9.51 5.88 23.87
C THR A 54 8.33 5.74 24.82
N ALA A 55 7.33 4.93 24.45
CA ALA A 55 6.27 4.56 25.36
C ALA A 55 5.96 3.07 25.25
N ILE A 56 5.53 2.48 26.35
CA ILE A 56 4.97 1.13 26.39
C ILE A 56 3.48 1.28 26.66
N PHE A 57 2.67 0.96 25.65
CA PHE A 57 1.22 0.85 25.77
C PHE A 57 0.86 -0.55 26.24
N ARG A 58 -0.08 -0.64 27.21
CA ARG A 58 -0.56 -1.90 27.76
C ARG A 58 -2.07 -1.95 27.73
N HIS A 59 -2.61 -2.99 27.11
CA HIS A 59 -4.04 -3.28 27.14
C HIS A 59 -4.44 -3.88 28.49
N GLU A 60 -5.40 -3.25 29.19
CA GLU A 60 -5.72 -3.56 30.58
C GLU A 60 -6.21 -5.00 30.75
N THR A 61 -7.04 -5.50 29.85
CA THR A 61 -7.67 -6.81 29.95
C THR A 61 -6.78 -7.95 29.46
N SER A 62 -6.14 -7.80 28.28
CA SER A 62 -5.33 -8.90 27.70
C SER A 62 -3.88 -8.91 28.18
N GLY A 63 -3.41 -7.81 28.79
CA GLY A 63 -2.01 -7.66 29.18
C GLY A 63 -1.04 -7.44 28.00
N GLU A 64 -1.55 -7.38 26.77
CA GLU A 64 -0.74 -7.10 25.58
C GLU A 64 0.01 -5.78 25.71
N THR A 65 1.24 -5.77 25.27
CA THR A 65 2.08 -4.57 25.29
C THR A 65 2.60 -4.24 23.92
N VAL A 66 2.57 -2.95 23.59
CA VAL A 66 3.13 -2.39 22.34
C VAL A 66 4.11 -1.28 22.72
N LYS A 67 5.35 -1.41 22.26
CA LYS A 67 6.36 -0.37 22.41
C LYS A 67 6.40 0.48 21.17
N VAL A 68 6.27 1.79 21.35
CA VAL A 68 6.40 2.77 20.26
C VAL A 68 7.54 3.74 20.53
N ASP A 69 8.25 4.13 19.49
CA ASP A 69 9.24 5.19 19.53
C ASP A 69 8.53 6.53 19.25
N GLY A 70 8.88 7.59 20.01
CA GLY A 70 8.44 8.96 19.74
C GLY A 70 9.39 9.66 18.77
N PHE A 71 8.98 10.84 18.32
CA PHE A 71 9.77 11.65 17.40
C PHE A 71 9.61 13.16 17.69
N TYR A 72 10.60 13.93 17.31
CA TYR A 72 10.55 15.39 17.35
C TYR A 72 9.83 15.93 16.10
N ASP A 73 8.90 16.87 16.31
CA ASP A 73 8.05 17.43 15.23
C ASP A 73 8.25 18.95 15.01
N GLY A 74 9.30 19.51 15.58
CA GLY A 74 9.59 20.95 15.50
C GLY A 74 9.01 21.75 16.68
N ASP A 75 9.45 22.98 16.83
CA ASP A 75 8.96 23.95 17.81
C ASP A 75 8.84 23.35 19.23
N ASP A 76 9.93 22.71 19.70
CA ASP A 76 10.03 22.02 20.99
C ASP A 76 8.97 20.94 21.23
N THR A 77 8.31 20.46 20.16
CA THR A 77 7.24 19.47 20.24
C THR A 77 7.75 18.08 19.93
N TYR A 78 7.50 17.14 20.85
CA TYR A 78 7.71 15.71 20.67
C TYR A 78 6.36 15.00 20.62
N ARG A 79 6.24 13.99 19.78
CA ARG A 79 5.01 13.22 19.60
C ARG A 79 5.22 11.74 19.83
N LEU A 80 4.22 11.12 20.43
CA LEU A 80 4.02 9.68 20.47
C LEU A 80 2.77 9.35 19.69
N ARG A 81 2.87 8.37 18.80
CA ARG A 81 1.72 7.86 18.04
C ARG A 81 1.49 6.39 18.34
N PHE A 82 0.26 6.04 18.52
CA PHE A 82 -0.15 4.66 18.83
C PHE A 82 -1.43 4.32 18.06
N MET A 83 -1.49 3.11 17.51
CA MET A 83 -2.68 2.57 16.87
C MET A 83 -3.22 1.42 17.72
N PRO A 84 -4.32 1.60 18.45
CA PRO A 84 -4.88 0.51 19.26
C PRO A 84 -5.46 -0.59 18.35
N THR A 85 -5.08 -1.83 18.62
CA THR A 85 -5.45 -3.02 17.86
C THR A 85 -6.52 -3.87 18.54
N LYS A 86 -6.89 -3.50 19.77
CA LYS A 86 -7.91 -4.19 20.58
C LYS A 86 -8.79 -3.20 21.31
N LYS A 87 -10.10 -3.46 21.30
CA LYS A 87 -11.12 -2.70 22.05
C LYS A 87 -10.88 -2.82 23.54
N GLY A 88 -10.99 -1.70 24.24
CA GLY A 88 -10.85 -1.62 25.69
C GLY A 88 -9.87 -0.53 26.12
N LYS A 89 -9.57 -0.51 27.40
CA LYS A 89 -8.68 0.49 27.96
C LYS A 89 -7.22 0.10 27.73
N TRP A 90 -6.45 1.08 27.25
CA TRP A 90 -5.01 1.04 27.15
C TRP A 90 -4.40 2.09 28.07
N THR A 91 -3.36 1.72 28.77
CA THR A 91 -2.52 2.63 29.57
C THR A 91 -1.14 2.70 28.97
N PHE A 92 -0.43 3.80 29.18
CA PHE A 92 0.96 3.88 28.75
C PHE A 92 1.83 4.60 29.76
N THR A 93 3.12 4.29 29.70
CA THR A 93 4.17 4.97 30.47
C THR A 93 5.32 5.29 29.52
N THR A 94 5.82 6.53 29.58
CA THR A 94 6.93 6.99 28.75
C THR A 94 8.29 6.72 29.37
N ARG A 95 9.31 6.65 28.50
CA ARG A 95 10.72 6.69 28.85
C ARG A 95 11.41 7.72 27.96
N SER A 96 12.15 8.65 28.55
CA SER A 96 12.84 9.71 27.84
C SER A 96 14.17 10.05 28.50
N SER A 97 15.12 10.58 27.72
CA SER A 97 16.34 11.20 28.23
C SER A 97 16.06 12.57 28.87
N GLU A 98 14.95 13.21 28.53
CA GLU A 98 14.53 14.49 29.10
C GLU A 98 13.51 14.27 30.23
N LYS A 99 13.73 14.92 31.37
CA LYS A 99 12.96 14.73 32.60
C LYS A 99 11.47 15.00 32.41
N GLU A 100 11.14 16.04 31.65
CA GLU A 100 9.78 16.51 31.40
C GLU A 100 8.92 15.47 30.67
N MET A 101 9.55 14.59 29.89
CA MET A 101 8.88 13.53 29.12
C MET A 101 9.08 12.14 29.72
N ASN A 102 9.89 12.01 30.78
CA ASN A 102 10.18 10.71 31.37
C ASN A 102 9.14 10.34 32.41
N MET A 103 8.75 9.05 32.46
CA MET A 103 7.78 8.50 33.44
C MET A 103 6.41 9.20 33.40
N GLN A 104 6.03 9.77 32.26
CA GLN A 104 4.68 10.29 32.06
C GLN A 104 3.71 9.12 31.84
N GLU A 105 2.56 9.20 32.48
CA GLU A 105 1.52 8.19 32.37
C GLU A 105 0.27 8.74 31.69
N GLY A 106 -0.42 7.89 30.96
CA GLY A 106 -1.67 8.25 30.32
C GLY A 106 -2.52 7.03 29.98
N SER A 107 -3.72 7.29 29.49
CA SER A 107 -4.63 6.23 29.05
C SER A 107 -5.56 6.68 27.94
N LEU A 108 -6.05 5.71 27.15
CA LEU A 108 -7.09 5.89 26.15
C LEU A 108 -8.09 4.73 26.23
N LEU A 109 -9.29 4.98 25.72
CA LEU A 109 -10.31 3.96 25.52
C LEU A 109 -10.41 3.64 24.02
N CYS A 110 -9.99 2.44 23.63
CA CYS A 110 -10.21 1.97 22.26
C CYS A 110 -11.67 1.52 22.09
N THR A 111 -12.37 2.14 21.16
CA THR A 111 -13.75 1.82 20.79
C THR A 111 -13.81 0.85 19.62
N ASP A 112 -15.02 0.55 19.12
CA ASP A 112 -15.20 -0.29 17.95
C ASP A 112 -14.52 0.33 16.71
N ALA A 113 -14.07 -0.53 15.81
CA ALA A 113 -13.46 -0.09 14.54
C ALA A 113 -14.49 0.63 13.66
N VAL A 114 -14.03 1.71 13.01
CA VAL A 114 -14.80 2.46 12.00
C VAL A 114 -14.27 2.20 10.58
N THR A 115 -13.16 1.48 10.47
CA THR A 115 -12.54 1.03 9.22
C THR A 115 -12.33 -0.49 9.27
N LYS A 116 -11.92 -1.08 8.15
CA LYS A 116 -11.56 -2.50 8.09
C LYS A 116 -10.22 -2.83 8.77
N GLY A 117 -9.48 -1.81 9.14
CA GLY A 117 -8.16 -1.96 9.76
C GLY A 117 -7.03 -2.13 8.76
N MET A 118 -5.87 -2.51 9.27
CA MET A 118 -4.63 -2.64 8.52
C MET A 118 -4.62 -3.91 7.66
N VAL A 119 -4.29 -3.78 6.37
CA VAL A 119 -4.13 -4.92 5.46
C VAL A 119 -2.94 -5.78 5.88
N GLN A 120 -3.10 -7.09 5.83
CA GLN A 120 -2.11 -8.09 6.23
C GLN A 120 -1.91 -9.14 5.14
N ALA A 121 -0.73 -9.77 5.11
CA ALA A 121 -0.49 -10.95 4.29
C ALA A 121 -1.03 -12.21 4.99
N SER A 122 -1.78 -13.03 4.27
CA SER A 122 -2.28 -14.32 4.73
C SER A 122 -2.05 -15.38 3.66
N GLY A 123 -1.07 -16.24 3.88
CA GLY A 123 -0.58 -17.16 2.86
C GLY A 123 -0.11 -16.38 1.63
N GLN A 124 -0.73 -16.61 0.48
CA GLN A 124 -0.41 -15.91 -0.76
C GLN A 124 -1.46 -14.86 -1.15
N SER A 125 -2.16 -14.29 -0.17
CA SER A 125 -3.22 -13.30 -0.37
C SER A 125 -3.11 -12.17 0.64
N PHE A 126 -3.82 -11.08 0.39
CA PHE A 126 -3.97 -10.00 1.35
C PHE A 126 -5.38 -10.04 1.95
N VAL A 127 -5.46 -9.77 3.24
CA VAL A 127 -6.71 -9.76 4.00
C VAL A 127 -6.74 -8.60 4.99
N TYR A 128 -7.95 -8.19 5.37
CA TYR A 128 -8.15 -7.36 6.55
C TYR A 128 -8.15 -8.22 7.83
N PRO A 129 -8.05 -7.62 9.03
CA PRO A 129 -8.05 -8.36 10.30
C PRO A 129 -9.30 -9.22 10.54
N ASP A 130 -10.43 -8.89 9.94
CA ASP A 130 -11.67 -9.67 9.99
C ASP A 130 -11.68 -10.88 9.02
N GLY A 131 -10.61 -11.06 8.26
CA GLY A 131 -10.46 -12.12 7.26
C GLY A 131 -11.04 -11.79 5.89
N THR A 132 -11.67 -10.62 5.70
CA THR A 132 -12.15 -10.23 4.36
C THR A 132 -10.98 -9.97 3.43
N LEU A 133 -11.16 -10.33 2.15
CA LEU A 133 -10.11 -10.17 1.15
C LEU A 133 -9.83 -8.70 0.86
N TYR A 134 -8.57 -8.41 0.66
CA TYR A 134 -8.11 -7.17 0.06
C TYR A 134 -7.46 -7.49 -1.29
N HIS A 135 -8.00 -6.93 -2.37
CA HIS A 135 -7.42 -7.03 -3.70
C HIS A 135 -6.73 -5.71 -4.03
N PRO A 136 -5.38 -5.62 -3.93
CA PRO A 136 -4.67 -4.41 -4.33
C PRO A 136 -4.83 -4.19 -5.83
N VAL A 137 -5.51 -3.14 -6.20
CA VAL A 137 -5.59 -2.58 -7.55
C VAL A 137 -4.99 -1.19 -7.47
N GLY A 138 -3.68 -1.14 -7.64
CA GLY A 138 -2.87 0.03 -7.42
C GLY A 138 -2.46 0.74 -8.70
N THR A 139 -1.89 1.93 -8.52
CA THR A 139 -1.17 2.70 -9.55
C THR A 139 0.10 3.30 -8.95
N THR A 140 0.97 3.82 -9.83
CA THR A 140 2.25 4.42 -9.42
C THR A 140 2.31 5.88 -9.85
N SER A 141 2.74 6.75 -8.93
CA SER A 141 3.12 8.13 -9.22
C SER A 141 4.27 8.54 -8.30
N TYR A 142 5.48 8.57 -8.83
CA TYR A 142 6.70 8.60 -8.00
C TYR A 142 6.86 9.86 -7.16
N ALA A 143 6.74 11.05 -7.74
CA ALA A 143 7.08 12.30 -7.06
C ALA A 143 5.89 13.27 -6.88
N TRP A 144 4.67 12.77 -6.96
CA TRP A 144 3.47 13.60 -6.89
C TRP A 144 3.33 14.40 -5.59
N ILE A 145 3.88 13.90 -4.46
CA ILE A 145 3.88 14.62 -3.18
C ILE A 145 4.76 15.88 -3.20
N HIS A 146 5.65 15.99 -4.18
CA HIS A 146 6.52 17.14 -4.39
C HIS A 146 5.95 18.13 -5.43
N SER A 147 4.79 17.82 -6.00
CA SER A 147 4.08 18.69 -6.95
C SER A 147 3.30 19.79 -6.23
N THR A 148 2.73 20.74 -7.00
CA THR A 148 1.88 21.78 -6.44
C THR A 148 0.67 21.19 -5.71
N LYS A 149 0.07 21.95 -4.79
CA LYS A 149 -1.12 21.51 -4.05
C LYS A 149 -2.30 21.20 -4.97
N GLU A 150 -2.45 21.97 -6.05
CA GLU A 150 -3.49 21.77 -7.06
C GLU A 150 -3.29 20.43 -7.78
N ARG A 151 -2.05 20.11 -8.14
CA ARG A 151 -1.72 18.83 -8.77
C ARG A 151 -1.95 17.65 -7.82
N GLN A 152 -1.60 17.81 -6.56
CA GLN A 152 -1.88 16.79 -5.53
C GLN A 152 -3.38 16.55 -5.38
N GLU A 153 -4.21 17.61 -5.34
CA GLU A 153 -5.67 17.47 -5.26
C GLU A 153 -6.25 16.79 -6.50
N GLN A 154 -5.78 17.13 -7.70
CA GLN A 154 -6.15 16.42 -8.94
C GLN A 154 -5.80 14.93 -8.85
N THR A 155 -4.65 14.58 -8.26
CA THR A 155 -4.24 13.18 -8.06
C THR A 155 -5.24 12.44 -7.18
N TYR A 156 -5.65 13.00 -6.05
CA TYR A 156 -6.67 12.38 -5.20
C TYR A 156 -7.99 12.16 -5.94
N GLN A 157 -8.44 13.15 -6.70
CA GLN A 157 -9.68 13.05 -7.48
C GLN A 157 -9.59 11.97 -8.57
N SER A 158 -8.46 11.90 -9.26
CA SER A 158 -8.20 10.89 -10.29
C SER A 158 -8.19 9.47 -9.71
N LEU A 159 -7.54 9.28 -8.55
CA LEU A 159 -7.51 8.00 -7.84
C LEU A 159 -8.91 7.54 -7.44
N GLN A 160 -9.72 8.44 -6.88
CA GLN A 160 -11.10 8.13 -6.51
C GLN A 160 -11.98 7.79 -7.72
N LYS A 161 -11.89 8.59 -8.79
CA LYS A 161 -12.65 8.39 -10.03
C LYS A 161 -12.32 7.05 -10.68
N ALA A 162 -11.05 6.67 -10.69
CA ALA A 162 -10.58 5.39 -11.22
C ALA A 162 -10.70 4.24 -10.20
N ALA A 163 -11.14 4.51 -8.98
CA ALA A 163 -11.29 3.52 -7.90
C ALA A 163 -10.02 2.71 -7.60
N PHE A 164 -8.83 3.29 -7.75
CA PHE A 164 -7.61 2.69 -7.24
C PHE A 164 -7.62 2.65 -5.72
N ASN A 165 -7.13 1.57 -5.12
CA ASN A 165 -7.09 1.39 -3.67
C ASN A 165 -5.67 1.29 -3.10
N LYS A 166 -4.65 1.47 -3.92
CA LYS A 166 -3.24 1.48 -3.54
C LYS A 166 -2.50 2.50 -4.43
N LEU A 167 -1.67 3.34 -3.83
CA LEU A 167 -0.78 4.27 -4.54
C LEU A 167 0.65 4.04 -4.11
N ARG A 168 1.52 3.78 -5.08
CA ARG A 168 2.96 3.60 -4.90
C ARG A 168 3.69 4.89 -5.23
N PHE A 169 4.49 5.42 -4.28
CA PHE A 169 5.17 6.71 -4.45
C PHE A 169 6.42 6.85 -3.59
N CYS A 170 7.35 7.72 -4.03
CA CYS A 170 8.62 7.97 -3.38
C CYS A 170 8.50 9.01 -2.26
N VAL A 171 9.17 8.75 -1.13
CA VAL A 171 9.36 9.77 -0.08
C VAL A 171 10.38 10.81 -0.54
N PHE A 172 11.48 10.38 -1.14
CA PHE A 172 12.49 11.30 -1.68
C PHE A 172 12.06 11.90 -3.01
N PRO A 173 12.52 13.12 -3.34
CA PRO A 173 12.28 13.72 -4.65
C PRO A 173 12.91 12.89 -5.77
N ASN A 174 12.39 13.08 -6.98
CA ASN A 174 12.77 12.34 -8.16
C ASN A 174 13.18 13.31 -9.27
N ASN A 175 14.27 13.01 -9.97
CA ASN A 175 14.82 13.83 -11.04
C ASN A 175 13.96 13.89 -12.32
N SER A 176 12.88 13.14 -12.39
CA SER A 176 11.93 13.20 -13.49
C SER A 176 10.96 14.40 -13.44
N VAL A 177 11.01 15.20 -12.35
CA VAL A 177 10.23 16.43 -12.23
C VAL A 177 11.04 17.63 -12.71
N ASN A 178 10.40 18.54 -13.44
CA ASN A 178 11.06 19.74 -13.94
C ASN A 178 11.20 20.84 -12.89
N GLU A 179 10.32 20.85 -11.89
CA GLU A 179 10.35 21.82 -10.81
C GLU A 179 11.01 21.21 -9.58
N LEU A 180 11.92 21.95 -8.98
CA LEU A 180 12.55 21.53 -7.73
C LEU A 180 11.53 21.59 -6.59
N PRO A 181 11.54 20.62 -5.67
CA PRO A 181 10.71 20.67 -4.47
C PRO A 181 10.97 21.91 -3.64
N GLU A 182 9.94 22.46 -3.01
CA GLU A 182 10.07 23.59 -2.07
C GLU A 182 10.58 23.14 -0.69
N ILE A 183 10.27 21.91 -0.30
CA ILE A 183 10.63 21.31 0.98
C ILE A 183 11.31 19.97 0.76
N TYR A 184 12.24 19.61 1.64
CA TYR A 184 13.09 18.43 1.54
C TYR A 184 13.08 17.63 2.83
N PRO A 185 13.42 16.34 2.82
CA PRO A 185 13.41 15.51 4.03
C PRO A 185 14.41 15.92 5.11
N PHE A 186 15.53 16.54 4.72
CA PHE A 186 16.60 16.94 5.63
C PHE A 186 16.80 18.43 5.64
N LYS A 187 17.37 18.94 6.73
CA LYS A 187 17.68 20.36 6.86
C LYS A 187 18.75 20.77 5.84
N LEU A 188 18.40 21.70 4.98
CA LEU A 188 19.34 22.32 4.05
C LEU A 188 20.30 23.24 4.82
N VAL A 189 21.59 22.98 4.69
CA VAL A 189 22.65 23.86 5.26
C VAL A 189 23.01 24.93 4.25
N SER A 190 23.27 24.54 3.01
CA SER A 190 23.58 25.49 1.93
C SER A 190 23.35 24.85 0.57
N SER A 191 23.20 25.70 -0.44
CA SER A 191 23.22 25.29 -1.83
C SER A 191 24.09 26.25 -2.65
N LYS A 192 24.81 25.73 -3.63
CA LYS A 192 25.67 26.53 -4.52
C LYS A 192 25.59 25.99 -5.93
N LYS A 193 25.47 26.89 -6.90
CA LYS A 193 25.59 26.54 -8.32
C LYS A 193 27.06 26.50 -8.72
N ASP A 194 27.46 25.50 -9.49
CA ASP A 194 28.76 25.44 -10.14
C ASP A 194 28.79 26.32 -11.43
N ALA A 195 29.93 26.30 -12.10
CA ALA A 195 30.14 27.07 -13.33
C ALA A 195 29.21 26.61 -14.48
N GLU A 196 28.79 25.37 -14.45
CA GLU A 196 27.87 24.71 -15.40
C GLU A 196 26.39 24.94 -15.04
N GLY A 197 26.11 25.66 -13.92
CA GLY A 197 24.76 25.97 -13.46
C GLY A 197 24.09 24.87 -12.65
N LYS A 198 24.77 23.75 -12.38
CA LYS A 198 24.26 22.65 -11.55
C LYS A 198 24.27 23.04 -10.08
N THR A 199 23.16 22.79 -9.40
CA THR A 199 23.05 23.07 -7.96
C THR A 199 23.62 21.90 -7.16
N HIS A 200 24.52 22.22 -6.23
CA HIS A 200 25.05 21.30 -5.22
C HIS A 200 24.45 21.65 -3.87
N TYR A 201 23.92 20.65 -3.18
CA TYR A 201 23.28 20.79 -1.89
C TYR A 201 24.16 20.22 -0.80
N VAL A 202 24.16 20.88 0.36
CA VAL A 202 24.77 20.40 1.59
C VAL A 202 23.68 20.22 2.64
N TRP A 203 23.51 19.00 3.12
CA TRP A 203 22.48 18.63 4.07
C TRP A 203 23.07 18.37 5.45
N ASP A 204 22.31 18.75 6.48
CA ASP A 204 22.51 18.23 7.82
C ASP A 204 21.65 16.96 8.00
N TYR A 205 22.25 15.80 7.76
CA TYR A 205 21.57 14.50 7.91
C TYR A 205 21.26 14.14 9.37
N THR A 206 21.68 14.95 10.35
CA THR A 206 21.31 14.78 11.75
C THR A 206 20.01 15.51 12.11
N ARG A 207 19.46 16.31 11.19
CA ARG A 207 18.24 17.10 11.38
C ARG A 207 17.29 16.92 10.21
N PHE A 208 16.04 16.59 10.52
CA PHE A 208 14.97 16.51 9.53
C PHE A 208 14.28 17.87 9.35
N ASP A 209 13.73 18.10 8.16
CA ASP A 209 12.79 19.21 7.97
C ASP A 209 11.38 18.74 8.39
N THR A 210 10.92 19.22 9.53
CA THR A 210 9.63 18.81 10.09
C THR A 210 8.46 19.23 9.22
N LYS A 211 8.56 20.30 8.43
CA LYS A 211 7.52 20.74 7.50
C LYS A 211 7.31 19.72 6.39
N PHE A 212 8.38 19.14 5.87
CA PHE A 212 8.30 18.06 4.89
C PHE A 212 7.54 16.86 5.47
N PHE A 213 7.88 16.42 6.66
CA PHE A 213 7.25 15.27 7.27
C PHE A 213 5.81 15.54 7.75
N GLN A 214 5.48 16.77 8.15
CA GLN A 214 4.10 17.19 8.41
C GLN A 214 3.26 17.16 7.13
N HIS A 215 3.84 17.54 5.98
CA HIS A 215 3.19 17.37 4.68
C HIS A 215 2.98 15.88 4.34
N LEU A 216 3.99 15.03 4.54
CA LEU A 216 3.87 13.59 4.32
C LEU A 216 2.79 12.96 5.22
N ASP A 217 2.65 13.38 6.49
CA ASP A 217 1.55 12.99 7.35
C ASP A 217 0.18 13.32 6.74
N GLN A 218 0.03 14.55 6.21
CA GLN A 218 -1.22 15.00 5.58
C GLN A 218 -1.56 14.16 4.34
N VAL A 219 -0.56 13.82 3.53
CA VAL A 219 -0.70 12.96 2.36
C VAL A 219 -1.18 11.57 2.75
N VAL A 220 -0.51 10.92 3.72
CA VAL A 220 -0.86 9.58 4.19
C VAL A 220 -2.26 9.56 4.81
N GLU A 221 -2.57 10.56 5.64
CA GLU A 221 -3.90 10.69 6.25
C GLU A 221 -4.99 10.88 5.20
N ARG A 222 -4.75 11.70 4.17
CA ARG A 222 -5.72 11.92 3.09
C ARG A 222 -5.96 10.64 2.29
N LEU A 223 -4.91 9.88 1.96
CA LEU A 223 -5.06 8.57 1.32
C LEU A 223 -5.87 7.60 2.20
N ARG A 224 -5.61 7.57 3.51
CA ARG A 224 -6.37 6.77 4.47
C ARG A 224 -7.87 7.11 4.46
N GLN A 225 -8.21 8.39 4.49
CA GLN A 225 -9.60 8.85 4.42
C GLN A 225 -10.30 8.44 3.11
N LEU A 226 -9.54 8.26 2.05
CA LEU A 226 -10.01 7.79 0.74
C LEU A 226 -10.00 6.25 0.61
N ASN A 227 -9.64 5.52 1.67
CA ASN A 227 -9.43 4.07 1.68
C ASN A 227 -8.41 3.62 0.61
N ILE A 228 -7.30 4.34 0.52
CA ILE A 228 -6.18 4.06 -0.39
C ILE A 228 -4.95 3.72 0.45
N GLU A 229 -4.36 2.56 0.20
CA GLU A 229 -3.10 2.15 0.81
C GLU A 229 -1.95 3.01 0.28
N ALA A 230 -1.11 3.51 1.19
CA ALA A 230 0.08 4.30 0.88
C ALA A 230 1.30 3.38 0.82
N ASP A 231 1.69 2.98 -0.37
CA ASP A 231 2.86 2.14 -0.61
C ASP A 231 4.10 3.06 -0.77
N LEU A 232 4.76 3.30 0.37
CA LEU A 232 5.83 4.27 0.51
C LEU A 232 7.17 3.70 0.04
N ILE A 233 7.69 4.21 -1.05
CA ILE A 233 9.05 3.92 -1.53
C ILE A 233 10.03 4.79 -0.72
N LEU A 234 10.76 4.14 0.19
CA LEU A 234 11.67 4.81 1.13
C LEU A 234 12.97 5.29 0.47
N PHE A 235 13.46 4.56 -0.54
CA PHE A 235 14.65 4.92 -1.32
C PHE A 235 14.40 4.76 -2.82
N THR A 236 15.12 5.54 -3.62
CA THR A 236 14.99 5.55 -5.08
C THR A 236 16.34 5.83 -5.74
N PRO A 237 16.64 5.25 -6.92
CA PRO A 237 17.83 5.56 -7.70
C PRO A 237 17.73 6.88 -8.48
N TYR A 238 16.56 7.54 -8.48
CA TYR A 238 16.26 8.66 -9.36
C TYR A 238 16.71 10.02 -8.80
N ASP A 239 17.81 10.04 -8.07
CA ASP A 239 18.49 11.25 -7.58
C ASP A 239 19.29 11.95 -8.69
N ALA A 240 19.90 11.18 -9.60
CA ALA A 240 20.82 11.64 -10.65
C ALA A 240 21.95 12.55 -10.12
N GLY A 241 22.31 12.42 -8.84
CA GLY A 241 23.32 13.25 -8.19
C GLY A 241 22.87 14.69 -7.94
N LEU A 242 21.56 14.94 -7.90
CA LEU A 242 20.99 16.26 -7.58
C LEU A 242 21.06 16.53 -6.09
N TRP A 243 20.53 15.63 -5.28
CA TRP A 243 20.43 15.82 -3.83
C TRP A 243 21.39 14.96 -3.03
N GLY A 244 21.78 13.78 -3.53
CA GLY A 244 22.71 12.85 -2.88
C GLY A 244 22.05 11.92 -1.85
N PHE A 245 20.72 11.82 -1.83
CA PHE A 245 19.98 10.95 -0.90
C PHE A 245 20.18 9.46 -1.21
N ASP A 246 20.46 9.11 -2.45
CA ASP A 246 20.82 7.75 -2.89
C ASP A 246 22.19 7.28 -2.32
N ARG A 247 23.04 8.20 -1.86
CA ARG A 247 24.42 7.96 -1.40
C ARG A 247 24.63 8.22 0.09
N MET A 248 23.58 8.36 0.87
CA MET A 248 23.68 8.49 2.31
C MET A 248 24.40 7.29 2.94
N THR A 249 25.15 7.54 4.01
CA THR A 249 25.81 6.49 4.81
C THR A 249 24.77 5.60 5.51
N MET A 250 25.14 4.39 5.90
CA MET A 250 24.24 3.50 6.67
C MET A 250 23.75 4.14 7.97
N GLU A 251 24.59 4.92 8.66
CA GLU A 251 24.17 5.66 9.85
C GLU A 251 23.01 6.62 9.54
N ASN A 252 23.13 7.40 8.46
CA ASN A 252 22.09 8.36 8.05
C ASN A 252 20.84 7.64 7.52
N ASN A 253 21.00 6.55 6.79
CA ASN A 253 19.88 5.69 6.35
C ASN A 253 19.11 5.15 7.56
N ASN A 254 19.80 4.59 8.54
CA ASN A 254 19.19 4.02 9.74
C ASN A 254 18.50 5.09 10.60
N ARG A 255 19.06 6.30 10.68
CA ARG A 255 18.42 7.44 11.37
C ARG A 255 17.12 7.85 10.66
N TYR A 256 17.16 7.97 9.34
CA TYR A 256 16.00 8.28 8.52
C TYR A 256 14.90 7.22 8.69
N LEU A 257 15.23 5.94 8.57
CA LEU A 257 14.27 4.85 8.71
C LEU A 257 13.62 4.83 10.10
N ARG A 258 14.40 5.01 11.18
CA ARG A 258 13.86 5.09 12.56
C ARG A 258 12.88 6.25 12.71
N TYR A 259 13.21 7.41 12.17
CA TYR A 259 12.35 8.58 12.24
C TYR A 259 11.04 8.39 11.45
N VAL A 260 11.13 7.88 10.23
CA VAL A 260 9.95 7.63 9.37
C VAL A 260 9.03 6.60 10.00
N VAL A 261 9.57 5.48 10.50
CA VAL A 261 8.77 4.44 11.14
C VAL A 261 8.12 4.95 12.42
N ALA A 262 8.87 5.62 13.30
CA ALA A 262 8.29 6.21 14.53
C ALA A 262 7.14 7.17 14.22
N ARG A 263 7.23 7.91 13.12
CA ARG A 263 6.24 8.89 12.70
C ARG A 263 5.01 8.27 12.05
N LEU A 264 5.19 7.28 11.18
CA LEU A 264 4.13 6.81 10.28
C LEU A 264 3.52 5.45 10.64
N ALA A 265 4.16 4.64 11.48
CA ALA A 265 3.67 3.30 11.78
C ALA A 265 2.29 3.27 12.46
N ALA A 266 1.82 4.35 13.07
CA ALA A 266 0.48 4.42 13.64
C ALA A 266 -0.65 4.71 12.62
N TYR A 267 -0.34 4.77 11.32
CA TYR A 267 -1.34 4.84 10.24
C TYR A 267 -1.62 3.45 9.70
N SER A 268 -2.86 3.02 9.68
CA SER A 268 -3.27 1.66 9.26
C SER A 268 -3.09 1.37 7.76
N ASN A 269 -2.91 2.39 6.93
CA ASN A 269 -2.79 2.29 5.47
C ASN A 269 -1.36 2.38 4.93
N ILE A 270 -0.35 2.13 5.76
CA ILE A 270 1.06 2.16 5.34
C ILE A 270 1.50 0.80 4.80
N TRP A 271 2.22 0.81 3.68
CA TRP A 271 3.05 -0.28 3.21
C TRP A 271 4.48 0.24 3.05
N TRP A 272 5.45 -0.52 3.54
CA TRP A 272 6.85 -0.17 3.43
C TRP A 272 7.47 -0.79 2.18
N SER A 273 7.80 0.01 1.17
CA SER A 273 8.64 -0.39 0.04
C SER A 273 10.05 0.14 0.26
N MET A 274 11.00 -0.74 0.58
CA MET A 274 12.36 -0.31 0.94
C MET A 274 13.01 0.50 -0.16
N ALA A 275 12.85 0.08 -1.41
CA ALA A 275 13.32 0.83 -2.57
C ALA A 275 12.50 0.53 -3.82
N ASN A 276 12.50 1.46 -4.77
CA ASN A 276 12.27 1.15 -6.17
C ASN A 276 13.60 0.85 -6.84
N GLU A 277 13.65 -0.23 -7.65
CA GLU A 277 14.85 -0.66 -8.39
C GLU A 277 16.13 -0.57 -7.52
N TRP A 278 16.12 -1.28 -6.38
CA TRP A 278 17.18 -1.24 -5.37
C TRP A 278 18.57 -1.49 -5.96
N ASP A 279 18.66 -2.30 -7.00
CA ASP A 279 19.87 -2.68 -7.73
C ASP A 279 20.48 -1.52 -8.54
N LEU A 280 19.69 -0.49 -8.85
CA LEU A 280 20.18 0.73 -9.48
C LEU A 280 20.73 1.75 -8.48
N VAL A 281 20.49 1.59 -7.18
CA VAL A 281 21.07 2.42 -6.11
C VAL A 281 22.50 1.94 -5.83
N ARG A 282 23.40 2.28 -6.73
CA ARG A 282 24.79 1.73 -6.79
C ARG A 282 25.65 1.98 -5.54
N ALA A 283 25.24 2.91 -4.68
CA ALA A 283 25.96 3.22 -3.45
C ALA A 283 25.63 2.26 -2.30
N LYS A 284 24.74 1.30 -2.50
CA LYS A 284 24.31 0.34 -1.47
C LYS A 284 24.49 -1.09 -1.96
N THR A 285 24.95 -1.94 -1.06
CA THR A 285 25.10 -3.37 -1.29
C THR A 285 23.81 -4.13 -1.00
N HIS A 286 23.72 -5.37 -1.49
CA HIS A 286 22.62 -6.28 -1.17
C HIS A 286 22.45 -6.49 0.34
N ASP A 287 23.55 -6.67 1.08
CA ASP A 287 23.50 -6.91 2.53
C ASP A 287 23.02 -5.68 3.30
N GLU A 288 23.37 -4.47 2.87
CA GLU A 288 22.85 -3.23 3.46
C GLU A 288 21.34 -3.11 3.26
N TRP A 289 20.78 -3.54 2.12
CA TRP A 289 19.32 -3.60 1.92
C TRP A 289 18.64 -4.58 2.88
N ILE A 290 19.26 -5.75 3.10
CA ILE A 290 18.75 -6.74 4.07
C ILE A 290 18.79 -6.17 5.49
N GLU A 291 19.88 -5.50 5.88
CA GLU A 291 20.03 -4.88 7.21
C GLU A 291 18.98 -3.77 7.43
N MET A 292 18.81 -2.88 6.46
CA MET A 292 17.81 -1.82 6.53
C MET A 292 16.38 -2.36 6.58
N SER A 293 16.08 -3.42 5.83
CA SER A 293 14.76 -4.07 5.86
C SER A 293 14.46 -4.71 7.22
N LYS A 294 15.45 -5.37 7.83
CA LYS A 294 15.34 -5.88 9.20
C LYS A 294 15.08 -4.75 10.20
N LEU A 295 15.79 -3.64 10.07
CA LEU A 295 15.60 -2.48 10.94
C LEU A 295 14.15 -1.95 10.88
N VAL A 296 13.58 -1.81 9.67
CA VAL A 296 12.17 -1.38 9.51
C VAL A 296 11.24 -2.38 10.18
N ALA A 297 11.41 -3.68 9.92
CA ALA A 297 10.57 -4.73 10.51
C ALA A 297 10.65 -4.78 12.05
N GLU A 298 11.82 -4.50 12.63
CA GLU A 298 12.04 -4.46 14.08
C GLU A 298 11.45 -3.20 14.74
N LYS A 299 11.44 -2.09 14.00
CA LYS A 299 11.00 -0.79 14.51
C LYS A 299 9.51 -0.55 14.32
N ASP A 300 8.88 -1.24 13.40
CA ASP A 300 7.44 -1.18 13.17
C ASP A 300 6.69 -2.12 14.14
N PRO A 301 6.03 -1.58 15.17
CA PRO A 301 5.38 -2.40 16.19
C PRO A 301 4.09 -3.06 15.72
N TYR A 302 3.62 -2.75 14.52
CA TYR A 302 2.36 -3.26 13.96
C TYR A 302 2.58 -4.28 12.84
N HIS A 303 3.83 -4.45 12.39
CA HIS A 303 4.19 -5.38 11.32
C HIS A 303 3.43 -5.11 10.01
N HIS A 304 3.43 -3.85 9.56
CA HIS A 304 2.88 -3.48 8.27
C HIS A 304 3.53 -4.26 7.13
N LEU A 305 2.87 -4.27 6.00
CA LEU A 305 3.40 -4.90 4.81
C LEU A 305 4.75 -4.28 4.42
N LEU A 306 5.75 -5.12 4.24
CA LEU A 306 7.13 -4.73 3.93
C LEU A 306 7.63 -5.53 2.73
N SER A 307 8.16 -4.83 1.72
CA SER A 307 8.81 -5.43 0.57
C SER A 307 9.93 -4.54 0.03
N ILE A 308 10.54 -4.97 -1.05
CA ILE A 308 11.54 -4.21 -1.82
C ILE A 308 11.36 -4.54 -3.30
N HIS A 309 11.58 -3.57 -4.18
CA HIS A 309 11.40 -3.73 -5.62
C HIS A 309 12.72 -3.62 -6.35
N GLY A 310 13.07 -4.64 -7.12
CA GLY A 310 14.27 -4.69 -7.97
C GLY A 310 13.95 -4.62 -9.45
N GLY A 311 14.96 -4.33 -10.27
CA GLY A 311 14.84 -4.32 -11.73
C GLY A 311 14.52 -5.71 -12.32
N THR A 312 14.16 -5.75 -13.59
CA THR A 312 13.58 -6.92 -14.27
C THR A 312 14.40 -8.22 -14.17
N ALA A 313 15.70 -8.13 -14.07
CA ALA A 313 16.57 -9.30 -14.09
C ALA A 313 17.26 -9.56 -12.73
N VAL A 314 16.82 -8.89 -11.68
CA VAL A 314 17.46 -8.95 -10.37
C VAL A 314 16.53 -9.60 -9.35
N TYR A 315 17.10 -10.52 -8.59
CA TYR A 315 16.38 -11.28 -7.57
C TYR A 315 16.84 -10.89 -6.17
N ILE A 316 15.90 -10.81 -5.27
CA ILE A 316 16.11 -10.80 -3.82
C ILE A 316 15.27 -11.92 -3.21
N ASP A 317 15.73 -12.51 -2.10
CA ASP A 317 14.97 -13.58 -1.45
C ASP A 317 13.77 -13.03 -0.67
N TYR A 318 12.62 -12.97 -1.34
CA TYR A 318 11.36 -12.57 -0.71
C TYR A 318 10.84 -13.56 0.35
N ASN A 319 11.41 -14.78 0.46
CA ASN A 319 11.04 -15.73 1.50
C ASN A 319 11.67 -15.39 2.85
N LEU A 320 12.59 -14.44 2.92
CA LEU A 320 13.13 -13.92 4.18
C LEU A 320 11.98 -13.46 5.10
N PRO A 321 12.06 -13.73 6.42
CA PRO A 321 10.92 -13.63 7.34
C PRO A 321 10.34 -12.22 7.49
N PHE A 322 11.14 -11.18 7.27
CA PHE A 322 10.71 -9.79 7.40
C PHE A 322 10.01 -9.25 6.15
N TYR A 323 10.21 -9.81 4.97
CA TYR A 323 9.40 -9.46 3.80
C TYR A 323 8.02 -10.13 3.89
N THR A 324 6.97 -9.38 3.70
CA THR A 324 5.59 -9.87 3.79
C THR A 324 5.02 -10.29 2.44
N HIS A 325 5.54 -9.73 1.36
CA HIS A 325 5.13 -9.98 -0.02
C HIS A 325 6.29 -9.72 -0.98
N ALA A 326 6.15 -10.20 -2.21
CA ALA A 326 7.08 -9.90 -3.29
C ALA A 326 6.57 -8.74 -4.15
N SER A 327 7.42 -7.75 -4.38
CA SER A 327 7.21 -6.64 -5.32
C SER A 327 8.13 -6.86 -6.52
N ILE A 328 7.57 -7.20 -7.68
CA ILE A 328 8.32 -7.70 -8.83
C ILE A 328 8.14 -6.77 -10.02
N GLN A 329 9.24 -6.54 -10.75
CA GLN A 329 9.22 -5.95 -12.07
C GLN A 329 9.26 -7.04 -13.13
N ASP A 330 8.29 -7.06 -14.03
CA ASP A 330 8.26 -7.94 -15.20
C ASP A 330 7.93 -7.11 -16.46
N GLN A 331 8.97 -6.67 -17.13
CA GLN A 331 8.86 -5.93 -18.40
C GLN A 331 8.59 -6.86 -19.59
N GLY A 332 8.73 -8.16 -19.39
CA GLY A 332 8.28 -9.16 -20.33
C GLY A 332 6.76 -9.09 -20.50
N PRO A 333 6.22 -9.61 -21.60
CA PRO A 333 4.78 -9.68 -21.72
C PRO A 333 4.23 -10.73 -20.75
N LEU A 334 3.40 -10.31 -19.78
CA LEU A 334 2.46 -11.22 -19.14
C LEU A 334 1.38 -11.60 -20.17
N TYR A 335 1.75 -12.32 -21.23
CA TYR A 335 0.80 -12.80 -22.22
C TYR A 335 -0.05 -13.95 -21.71
N ASN A 336 0.51 -14.72 -20.78
CA ASN A 336 -0.16 -15.79 -20.10
C ASN A 336 0.20 -15.77 -18.61
N PHE A 337 -0.60 -16.46 -17.79
CA PHE A 337 -0.43 -16.51 -16.34
C PHE A 337 0.71 -17.44 -15.89
N GLU A 338 1.39 -18.14 -16.78
CA GLU A 338 2.46 -19.10 -16.42
C GLU A 338 3.59 -18.40 -15.66
N GLY A 339 3.93 -17.16 -16.01
CA GLY A 339 4.90 -16.35 -15.27
C GLY A 339 4.48 -16.15 -13.82
N ALA A 340 3.26 -15.71 -13.58
CA ALA A 340 2.72 -15.51 -12.24
C ALA A 340 2.64 -16.83 -11.45
N ALA A 341 2.17 -17.90 -12.09
CA ALA A 341 2.08 -19.23 -11.47
C ALA A 341 3.46 -19.79 -11.08
N THR A 342 4.46 -19.62 -11.94
CA THR A 342 5.84 -20.05 -11.66
C THR A 342 6.41 -19.34 -10.46
N VAL A 343 6.30 -18.02 -10.42
CA VAL A 343 6.79 -17.22 -9.28
C VAL A 343 6.08 -17.61 -7.98
N ARG A 344 4.78 -17.88 -8.01
CA ARG A 344 4.02 -18.36 -6.84
C ARG A 344 4.47 -19.71 -6.30
N ASN A 345 5.01 -20.59 -7.14
CA ASN A 345 5.55 -21.88 -6.69
C ASN A 345 6.89 -21.72 -5.96
N ILE A 346 7.60 -20.61 -6.19
CA ILE A 346 8.89 -20.30 -5.57
C ILE A 346 8.70 -19.44 -4.32
N ILE A 347 7.80 -18.44 -4.41
CA ILE A 347 7.54 -17.48 -3.33
C ILE A 347 6.20 -17.82 -2.69
N HIS A 348 6.24 -18.22 -1.40
CA HIS A 348 5.05 -18.66 -0.66
C HIS A 348 4.34 -17.49 0.06
N LYS A 349 4.41 -16.30 -0.52
CA LYS A 349 3.81 -15.05 -0.03
C LYS A 349 2.98 -14.41 -1.13
N PRO A 350 2.17 -13.36 -0.85
CA PRO A 350 1.50 -12.60 -1.89
C PRO A 350 2.52 -12.02 -2.88
N ILE A 351 2.15 -11.97 -4.16
CA ILE A 351 2.99 -11.44 -5.22
C ILE A 351 2.26 -10.27 -5.88
N ILE A 352 2.96 -9.14 -5.99
CA ILE A 352 2.51 -8.01 -6.78
C ILE A 352 3.53 -7.77 -7.88
N PHE A 353 3.09 -7.78 -9.12
CA PHE A 353 3.85 -7.22 -10.22
C PHE A 353 3.61 -5.71 -10.23
N ASP A 354 4.48 -4.99 -9.53
CA ASP A 354 4.36 -3.54 -9.37
C ASP A 354 4.77 -2.77 -10.63
N GLU A 355 5.55 -3.40 -11.51
CA GLU A 355 5.88 -2.84 -12.82
C GLU A 355 5.80 -3.92 -13.91
N VAL A 356 4.88 -3.72 -14.86
CA VAL A 356 4.65 -4.65 -15.98
C VAL A 356 4.73 -3.95 -17.34
N CYS A 357 5.54 -2.93 -17.47
CA CYS A 357 5.47 -1.82 -18.43
C CYS A 357 4.28 -0.88 -18.12
N TYR A 358 4.26 0.23 -18.82
CA TYR A 358 3.28 1.30 -18.59
C TYR A 358 2.45 1.57 -19.86
N GLU A 359 1.18 1.94 -19.67
CA GLU A 359 0.39 2.58 -20.72
C GLU A 359 1.04 3.91 -21.08
N GLY A 360 1.30 4.18 -22.38
CA GLY A 360 1.97 5.42 -22.71
C GLY A 360 2.50 5.52 -24.14
N ASN A 361 3.30 6.55 -24.35
CA ASN A 361 3.88 6.91 -25.64
C ASN A 361 5.40 7.20 -25.58
N HIS A 362 6.07 6.84 -24.49
CA HIS A 362 7.50 7.06 -24.35
C HIS A 362 8.28 6.23 -25.39
N ALA A 363 9.42 6.75 -25.87
CA ALA A 363 10.23 6.06 -26.89
C ALA A 363 10.79 4.70 -26.43
N SER A 364 10.93 4.49 -25.12
CA SER A 364 11.40 3.22 -24.56
C SER A 364 10.28 2.20 -24.44
N ARG A 365 10.60 0.95 -24.72
CA ARG A 365 9.66 -0.20 -24.71
C ARG A 365 8.83 -0.33 -23.44
N TRP A 366 9.37 0.04 -22.29
CA TRP A 366 8.70 -0.09 -21.00
C TRP A 366 7.46 0.80 -20.83
N ALA A 367 7.25 1.80 -21.69
CA ALA A 367 6.10 2.71 -21.63
C ALA A 367 5.42 2.93 -22.99
N GLN A 368 5.09 1.84 -23.68
CA GLN A 368 4.44 1.83 -25.00
C GLN A 368 3.20 0.95 -25.04
N LEU A 369 2.66 0.53 -23.91
CA LEU A 369 1.40 -0.21 -23.91
C LEU A 369 0.25 0.73 -24.26
N ASN A 370 -0.74 0.19 -24.98
CA ASN A 370 -2.06 0.82 -25.00
C ASN A 370 -2.90 0.34 -23.81
N GLY A 371 -4.06 0.98 -23.58
CA GLY A 371 -4.90 0.65 -22.42
C GLY A 371 -5.44 -0.78 -22.41
N GLU A 372 -5.73 -1.37 -23.59
CA GLU A 372 -6.13 -2.77 -23.67
C GLU A 372 -5.02 -3.71 -23.22
N GLN A 373 -3.79 -3.46 -23.67
CA GLN A 373 -2.63 -4.26 -23.27
C GLN A 373 -2.33 -4.14 -21.78
N MET A 374 -2.48 -2.94 -21.20
CA MET A 374 -2.33 -2.74 -19.76
C MET A 374 -3.39 -3.52 -18.99
N LEU A 375 -4.66 -3.43 -19.37
CA LEU A 375 -5.76 -4.18 -18.77
C LEU A 375 -5.56 -5.70 -18.89
N GLN A 376 -5.06 -6.17 -20.05
CA GLN A 376 -4.75 -7.58 -20.30
C GLN A 376 -3.69 -8.09 -19.33
N ARG A 377 -2.61 -7.34 -19.08
CA ARG A 377 -1.57 -7.71 -18.11
C ARG A 377 -2.13 -7.80 -16.70
N MET A 378 -2.97 -6.85 -16.31
CA MET A 378 -3.61 -6.88 -14.99
C MET A 378 -4.47 -8.14 -14.82
N TRP A 379 -5.38 -8.45 -15.75
CA TRP A 379 -6.21 -9.66 -15.67
C TRP A 379 -5.38 -10.94 -15.75
N THR A 380 -4.38 -10.99 -16.60
CA THR A 380 -3.52 -12.18 -16.76
C THR A 380 -2.77 -12.50 -15.45
N GLY A 381 -2.20 -11.49 -14.80
CA GLY A 381 -1.55 -11.68 -13.50
C GLY A 381 -2.52 -12.13 -12.42
N ILE A 382 -3.73 -11.55 -12.38
CA ILE A 382 -4.77 -11.90 -11.42
C ILE A 382 -5.22 -13.35 -11.62
N ILE A 383 -5.47 -13.80 -12.86
CA ILE A 383 -5.81 -15.19 -13.16
C ILE A 383 -4.69 -16.15 -12.75
N GLY A 384 -3.43 -15.74 -12.90
CA GLY A 384 -2.27 -16.47 -12.39
C GLY A 384 -2.18 -16.51 -10.86
N GLY A 385 -3.06 -15.79 -10.17
CA GLY A 385 -3.13 -15.72 -8.70
C GLY A 385 -2.14 -14.75 -8.08
N ALA A 386 -1.67 -13.77 -8.84
CA ALA A 386 -0.89 -12.63 -8.38
C ALA A 386 -1.74 -11.34 -8.43
N TYR A 387 -1.14 -10.23 -8.08
CA TYR A 387 -1.71 -8.90 -8.23
C TYR A 387 -0.86 -8.09 -9.19
N VAL A 388 -1.42 -7.07 -9.82
CA VAL A 388 -0.70 -6.24 -10.79
C VAL A 388 -1.03 -4.77 -10.55
N THR A 389 0.00 -3.95 -10.44
CA THR A 389 -0.13 -2.50 -10.32
C THR A 389 -0.19 -1.87 -11.72
N HIS A 390 -1.17 -1.00 -11.93
CA HIS A 390 -1.25 -0.14 -13.10
C HIS A 390 -0.14 0.90 -13.08
N GLY A 391 0.30 1.33 -14.26
CA GLY A 391 1.13 2.50 -14.43
C GLY A 391 0.92 3.13 -15.79
N GLU A 392 1.09 4.44 -15.87
CA GLU A 392 1.07 5.14 -17.14
C GLU A 392 2.21 6.15 -17.25
N CYS A 393 2.75 6.32 -18.45
CA CYS A 393 3.82 7.24 -18.74
C CYS A 393 3.62 7.87 -20.14
N PHE A 394 2.93 9.00 -20.16
CA PHE A 394 2.75 9.78 -21.39
C PHE A 394 3.75 10.93 -21.40
N VAL A 395 4.52 11.01 -22.48
CA VAL A 395 5.47 12.10 -22.73
C VAL A 395 4.80 13.07 -23.71
N LYS A 396 4.66 14.32 -23.30
CA LYS A 396 4.23 15.42 -24.17
C LYS A 396 5.44 16.20 -24.67
N ASP A 397 5.25 16.98 -25.71
CA ASP A 397 6.29 17.89 -26.19
C ASP A 397 6.60 18.94 -25.12
N MET A 398 7.78 18.81 -24.51
CA MET A 398 8.26 19.73 -23.47
C MET A 398 8.41 21.18 -23.94
N HIS A 399 8.39 21.43 -25.25
CA HIS A 399 8.47 22.78 -25.80
C HIS A 399 7.12 23.50 -25.85
N SER A 400 6.01 22.76 -25.82
CA SER A 400 4.66 23.29 -25.93
C SER A 400 3.96 23.57 -24.60
N ASP A 401 4.39 22.94 -23.51
CA ASP A 401 3.76 23.11 -22.18
C ASP A 401 4.83 23.33 -21.09
N LYS A 402 4.93 24.55 -20.59
CA LYS A 402 5.90 24.94 -19.54
C LYS A 402 5.70 24.23 -18.21
N ASN A 403 4.53 23.65 -17.99
CA ASN A 403 4.18 22.93 -16.75
C ASN A 403 4.37 21.41 -16.90
N TYR A 404 4.93 20.95 -18.01
CA TYR A 404 5.02 19.55 -18.32
C TYR A 404 6.35 18.92 -17.85
N THR A 405 6.26 17.80 -17.17
CA THR A 405 7.39 17.14 -16.47
C THR A 405 7.99 15.96 -17.23
N GLY A 406 7.75 15.80 -18.52
CA GLY A 406 8.26 14.70 -19.31
C GLY A 406 7.56 13.35 -19.11
N TYR A 407 7.22 12.95 -17.89
CA TYR A 407 6.61 11.65 -17.56
C TYR A 407 5.18 11.75 -16.98
N ALA A 408 4.52 12.89 -17.11
CA ALA A 408 3.14 13.17 -16.70
C ALA A 408 2.76 12.52 -15.35
N TYR A 409 1.69 11.72 -15.32
CA TYR A 409 1.16 11.11 -14.11
C TYR A 409 2.21 10.29 -13.34
N LEU A 410 3.06 9.53 -14.04
CA LEU A 410 4.10 8.71 -13.38
C LEU A 410 5.02 9.55 -12.49
N ALA A 411 5.38 10.75 -12.93
CA ALA A 411 6.28 11.63 -12.18
C ALA A 411 5.54 12.50 -11.16
N THR A 412 4.48 13.18 -11.57
CA THR A 412 3.89 14.30 -10.82
C THR A 412 2.44 14.13 -10.40
N GLY A 413 1.81 13.01 -10.76
CA GLY A 413 0.38 12.84 -10.53
C GLY A 413 -0.48 13.71 -11.45
N GLY A 414 -1.69 14.06 -11.01
CA GLY A 414 -2.68 14.78 -11.76
C GLY A 414 -3.73 13.87 -12.38
N ASP A 415 -4.20 14.21 -13.57
CA ASP A 415 -5.19 13.41 -14.30
C ASP A 415 -4.53 12.27 -15.06
N PHE A 416 -5.25 11.14 -15.16
CA PHE A 416 -4.85 10.06 -16.05
C PHE A 416 -5.08 10.45 -17.51
N GLU A 417 -4.11 10.13 -18.34
CA GLU A 417 -4.20 10.28 -19.81
C GLU A 417 -4.52 8.95 -20.50
N GLY A 418 -4.21 7.84 -19.82
CA GLY A 418 -4.46 6.50 -20.29
C GLY A 418 -5.94 6.14 -20.34
N THR A 419 -6.23 5.09 -21.09
CA THR A 419 -7.60 4.58 -21.23
C THR A 419 -7.90 3.42 -20.29
N CYS A 420 -6.88 2.73 -19.77
CA CYS A 420 -7.03 1.64 -18.80
C CYS A 420 -7.71 2.09 -17.48
N PRO A 421 -7.39 3.25 -16.89
CA PRO A 421 -7.97 3.67 -15.62
C PRO A 421 -9.51 3.68 -15.60
N ALA A 422 -10.15 3.99 -16.72
CA ALA A 422 -11.62 3.95 -16.82
C ALA A 422 -12.22 2.53 -16.65
N ARG A 423 -11.44 1.46 -16.72
CA ARG A 423 -11.87 0.05 -16.58
C ARG A 423 -11.69 -0.48 -15.16
N ILE A 424 -10.92 0.22 -14.36
CA ILE A 424 -10.58 -0.21 -12.98
C ILE A 424 -11.81 -0.32 -12.07
N PRO A 425 -12.79 0.61 -12.07
CA PRO A 425 -14.00 0.45 -11.25
C PRO A 425 -14.77 -0.84 -11.57
N PHE A 426 -14.82 -1.24 -12.84
CA PHE A 426 -15.47 -2.49 -13.26
C PHE A 426 -14.66 -3.72 -12.83
N MET A 427 -13.32 -3.69 -12.96
CA MET A 427 -12.43 -4.72 -12.45
C MET A 427 -12.60 -4.87 -10.93
N ARG A 428 -12.55 -3.78 -10.17
CA ARG A 428 -12.76 -3.77 -8.72
C ARG A 428 -14.07 -4.42 -8.32
N LYS A 429 -15.17 -4.08 -9.00
CA LYS A 429 -16.47 -4.68 -8.73
C LYS A 429 -16.47 -6.21 -8.84
N ILE A 430 -15.73 -6.76 -9.79
CA ILE A 430 -15.61 -8.22 -9.97
C ILE A 430 -14.73 -8.82 -8.87
N LEU A 431 -13.58 -8.21 -8.59
CA LEU A 431 -12.62 -8.70 -7.60
C LEU A 431 -13.17 -8.63 -6.17
N ASP A 432 -13.84 -7.53 -5.83
CA ASP A 432 -14.40 -7.32 -4.48
C ASP A 432 -15.60 -8.25 -4.20
N ALA A 433 -16.19 -8.86 -5.22
CA ALA A 433 -17.26 -9.86 -5.09
C ALA A 433 -16.75 -11.30 -4.99
N LEU A 434 -15.45 -11.56 -5.12
CA LEU A 434 -14.88 -12.90 -5.05
C LEU A 434 -15.04 -13.49 -3.64
N PRO A 435 -15.51 -14.74 -3.52
CA PRO A 435 -15.64 -15.41 -2.22
C PRO A 435 -14.29 -15.84 -1.64
N ASN A 436 -13.30 -16.08 -2.49
CA ASN A 436 -11.95 -16.49 -2.14
C ASN A 436 -10.94 -15.93 -3.14
N PRO A 437 -9.64 -15.91 -2.81
CA PRO A 437 -8.61 -15.50 -3.75
C PRO A 437 -8.63 -16.36 -5.00
N ILE A 438 -8.54 -15.73 -6.17
CA ILE A 438 -8.36 -16.44 -7.43
C ILE A 438 -7.04 -17.20 -7.40
N ARG A 439 -7.09 -18.48 -7.83
CA ARG A 439 -5.93 -19.34 -7.99
C ARG A 439 -6.12 -20.23 -9.20
N LEU A 440 -5.05 -20.67 -9.82
CA LEU A 440 -5.16 -21.66 -10.88
C LEU A 440 -5.95 -22.87 -10.39
N ALA A 441 -6.90 -23.29 -11.19
CA ALA A 441 -7.77 -24.43 -10.88
C ALA A 441 -7.01 -25.75 -10.90
N ASP A 442 -6.03 -25.87 -11.81
CA ASP A 442 -5.16 -27.04 -11.93
C ASP A 442 -3.85 -26.65 -12.65
N GLN A 443 -2.80 -27.44 -12.47
CA GLN A 443 -1.54 -27.37 -13.22
C GLN A 443 -1.65 -28.00 -14.61
N SER A 444 -2.83 -28.02 -15.20
CA SER A 444 -3.12 -28.79 -16.39
C SER A 444 -2.97 -27.95 -17.67
N TRP A 445 -3.18 -28.62 -18.77
CA TRP A 445 -3.01 -28.21 -20.17
C TRP A 445 -3.77 -26.93 -20.59
N ASP A 446 -4.75 -26.50 -19.82
CA ASP A 446 -5.47 -25.25 -20.06
C ASP A 446 -5.24 -24.28 -18.91
N PRO A 447 -4.15 -23.62 -18.98
CA PRO A 447 -3.63 -22.82 -17.92
C PRO A 447 -4.42 -21.52 -17.67
N THR A 448 -5.36 -21.20 -18.53
CA THR A 448 -6.20 -20.01 -18.39
C THR A 448 -7.33 -20.15 -17.37
N THR A 449 -7.53 -21.38 -16.83
CA THR A 449 -8.61 -21.64 -15.89
C THR A 449 -8.16 -21.41 -14.47
N ALA A 450 -8.82 -20.48 -13.80
CA ALA A 450 -8.66 -20.20 -12.37
C ALA A 450 -9.94 -20.53 -11.60
N SER A 451 -9.83 -20.60 -10.28
CA SER A 451 -10.96 -20.86 -9.39
C SER A 451 -10.90 -19.92 -8.18
N ALA A 452 -12.08 -19.47 -7.75
CA ALA A 452 -12.27 -18.73 -6.52
C ALA A 452 -13.04 -19.54 -5.46
N GLY A 453 -13.33 -20.82 -5.73
CA GLY A 453 -14.02 -21.70 -4.81
C GLY A 453 -14.56 -22.97 -5.44
N PRO A 454 -15.21 -23.84 -4.64
CA PRO A 454 -15.89 -25.03 -5.17
C PRO A 454 -16.95 -24.61 -6.17
N GLY A 455 -16.90 -25.18 -7.37
CA GLY A 455 -17.90 -24.89 -8.40
C GLY A 455 -17.85 -23.46 -8.96
N GLU A 456 -16.75 -22.74 -8.78
CA GLU A 456 -16.60 -21.37 -9.29
C GLU A 456 -15.28 -21.23 -10.03
N TYR A 457 -15.34 -20.91 -11.34
CA TYR A 457 -14.20 -20.85 -12.23
C TYR A 457 -14.19 -19.57 -13.05
N TYR A 458 -12.98 -19.12 -13.37
CA TYR A 458 -12.73 -17.94 -14.18
C TYR A 458 -11.75 -18.28 -15.31
N ILE A 459 -12.03 -17.80 -16.53
CA ILE A 459 -11.17 -17.99 -17.70
C ILE A 459 -11.03 -16.67 -18.42
N TYR A 460 -9.79 -16.23 -18.62
CA TYR A 460 -9.50 -15.00 -19.33
C TYR A 460 -8.75 -15.27 -20.62
N PHE A 461 -9.25 -14.74 -21.73
CA PHE A 461 -8.70 -14.98 -23.07
C PHE A 461 -7.70 -13.93 -23.54
N GLY A 462 -7.50 -12.84 -22.80
CA GLY A 462 -6.55 -11.80 -23.18
C GLY A 462 -6.81 -11.24 -24.59
N ALA A 463 -5.80 -11.30 -25.44
CA ALA A 463 -5.89 -10.82 -26.83
C ALA A 463 -6.57 -11.81 -27.80
N GLU A 464 -6.81 -13.04 -27.38
CA GLU A 464 -7.46 -14.06 -28.19
C GLU A 464 -8.93 -13.71 -28.47
N LYS A 465 -9.45 -14.18 -29.62
CA LYS A 465 -10.81 -13.90 -30.08
C LYS A 465 -11.56 -15.19 -30.42
N PRO A 466 -11.69 -16.14 -29.49
CA PRO A 466 -12.34 -17.43 -29.78
C PRO A 466 -13.83 -17.24 -30.11
N ALA A 467 -14.34 -18.09 -31.02
CA ALA A 467 -15.75 -18.09 -31.39
C ALA A 467 -16.58 -19.03 -30.50
N THR A 468 -15.93 -20.05 -29.98
CA THR A 468 -16.52 -21.07 -29.11
C THR A 468 -15.43 -21.55 -28.17
N TRP A 469 -15.83 -21.98 -26.98
CA TRP A 469 -14.90 -22.56 -26.02
C TRP A 469 -15.55 -23.78 -25.36
N THR A 470 -14.85 -24.91 -25.44
CA THR A 470 -15.22 -26.13 -24.73
C THR A 470 -14.30 -26.28 -23.54
N PHE A 471 -14.83 -26.09 -22.35
CA PHE A 471 -14.03 -26.17 -21.13
C PHE A 471 -13.62 -27.60 -20.82
N ASN A 472 -12.41 -27.72 -20.35
CA ASN A 472 -11.92 -28.92 -19.68
C ASN A 472 -11.72 -28.57 -18.20
N LEU A 473 -12.77 -28.68 -17.41
CA LEU A 473 -12.64 -28.55 -15.96
C LEU A 473 -11.91 -29.79 -15.40
N PRO A 474 -10.96 -29.61 -14.46
CA PRO A 474 -10.19 -30.71 -13.90
C PRO A 474 -11.08 -31.65 -13.09
N ALA A 475 -10.91 -32.94 -13.26
CA ALA A 475 -11.63 -33.95 -12.49
C ALA A 475 -11.19 -34.03 -11.03
N LYS A 476 -9.97 -33.60 -10.74
CA LYS A 476 -9.40 -33.51 -9.40
C LYS A 476 -8.76 -32.12 -9.20
N ASN A 477 -9.08 -31.51 -8.10
CA ASN A 477 -8.35 -30.35 -7.60
C ASN A 477 -7.96 -30.66 -6.16
N SER A 478 -6.72 -30.42 -5.79
CA SER A 478 -6.20 -30.72 -4.45
C SER A 478 -6.91 -29.93 -3.33
N ARG A 479 -7.65 -28.90 -3.69
CA ARG A 479 -8.31 -27.98 -2.73
C ARG A 479 -9.82 -28.10 -2.69
N TRP A 480 -10.46 -28.65 -3.73
CA TRP A 480 -11.91 -28.64 -3.87
C TRP A 480 -12.45 -30.05 -4.00
N PRO A 481 -13.72 -30.29 -3.66
CA PRO A 481 -14.36 -31.57 -3.88
C PRO A 481 -14.20 -32.03 -5.34
N ARG A 482 -14.06 -33.31 -5.51
CA ARG A 482 -13.96 -33.92 -6.85
C ARG A 482 -15.21 -33.56 -7.66
N LEU A 483 -15.02 -32.96 -8.82
CA LEU A 483 -16.09 -32.73 -9.77
C LEU A 483 -16.65 -34.08 -10.22
N THR A 484 -17.94 -34.16 -10.42
CA THR A 484 -18.64 -35.34 -10.91
C THR A 484 -19.37 -35.05 -12.23
N GLU A 485 -19.78 -36.08 -12.94
CA GLU A 485 -20.62 -35.93 -14.13
C GLU A 485 -22.03 -35.45 -13.74
N GLY A 486 -22.65 -34.66 -14.61
CA GLY A 486 -24.00 -34.18 -14.43
C GLY A 486 -24.12 -32.90 -13.58
N VAL A 487 -23.00 -32.31 -13.11
CA VAL A 487 -23.04 -31.03 -12.39
C VAL A 487 -23.36 -29.89 -13.35
N LYS A 488 -24.32 -29.06 -12.98
CA LYS A 488 -24.82 -27.95 -13.80
C LYS A 488 -24.14 -26.64 -13.50
N PHE A 489 -23.88 -25.87 -14.54
CA PHE A 489 -23.22 -24.57 -14.48
C PHE A 489 -23.96 -23.52 -15.32
N LYS A 490 -23.93 -22.29 -14.83
CA LYS A 490 -24.18 -21.09 -15.61
C LYS A 490 -22.86 -20.44 -16.00
N VAL A 491 -22.91 -19.67 -17.08
CA VAL A 491 -21.72 -18.97 -17.60
C VAL A 491 -22.08 -17.52 -17.89
N ASP A 492 -21.34 -16.61 -17.26
CA ASP A 492 -21.34 -15.20 -17.59
C ASP A 492 -20.19 -14.90 -18.55
N ILE A 493 -20.49 -14.19 -19.61
CA ILE A 493 -19.52 -13.65 -20.56
C ILE A 493 -19.30 -12.18 -20.20
N ILE A 494 -18.10 -11.86 -19.78
CA ILE A 494 -17.70 -10.55 -19.29
C ILE A 494 -16.73 -9.93 -20.31
N ASP A 495 -17.14 -8.86 -20.96
CA ASP A 495 -16.25 -8.04 -21.80
C ASP A 495 -15.57 -7.01 -20.88
N THR A 496 -14.34 -7.28 -20.50
CA THR A 496 -13.61 -6.49 -19.52
C THR A 496 -13.21 -5.11 -20.06
N TRP A 497 -13.08 -4.97 -21.38
CA TRP A 497 -12.77 -3.70 -22.03
C TRP A 497 -14.00 -2.80 -22.16
N ASN A 498 -15.12 -3.34 -22.62
CA ASN A 498 -16.36 -2.60 -22.76
C ASN A 498 -17.21 -2.57 -21.48
N MET A 499 -16.73 -3.21 -20.40
CA MET A 499 -17.36 -3.22 -19.09
C MET A 499 -18.80 -3.75 -19.09
N THR A 500 -19.04 -4.85 -19.82
CA THR A 500 -20.36 -5.45 -19.90
C THR A 500 -20.35 -6.91 -19.46
N THR A 501 -21.46 -7.36 -18.89
CA THR A 501 -21.67 -8.74 -18.50
C THR A 501 -22.97 -9.26 -19.13
N SER A 502 -22.92 -10.45 -19.69
CA SER A 502 -24.09 -11.15 -20.21
C SER A 502 -24.09 -12.61 -19.79
N THR A 503 -25.18 -13.07 -19.19
CA THR A 503 -25.35 -14.47 -18.78
C THR A 503 -25.83 -15.30 -19.97
N CYS A 504 -25.19 -16.45 -20.22
CA CYS A 504 -25.65 -17.43 -21.21
C CYS A 504 -27.05 -17.92 -20.83
N LYS A 505 -27.94 -18.01 -21.84
CA LYS A 505 -29.30 -18.54 -21.63
C LYS A 505 -29.30 -20.00 -21.24
N ASP A 506 -28.40 -20.79 -21.81
CA ASP A 506 -28.30 -22.23 -21.58
C ASP A 506 -27.65 -22.52 -20.21
N VAL A 507 -28.03 -23.67 -19.65
CA VAL A 507 -27.33 -24.34 -18.57
C VAL A 507 -26.41 -25.37 -19.19
N PHE A 508 -25.19 -25.42 -18.72
CA PHE A 508 -24.17 -26.36 -19.17
C PHE A 508 -24.00 -27.45 -18.12
N GLU A 509 -23.77 -28.68 -18.58
CA GLU A 509 -23.61 -29.83 -17.71
C GLU A 509 -22.23 -30.46 -17.94
N THR A 510 -21.62 -30.94 -16.88
CA THR A 510 -20.33 -31.65 -16.95
C THR A 510 -20.51 -33.02 -17.61
N LYS A 511 -19.72 -33.28 -18.65
CA LYS A 511 -19.59 -34.60 -19.31
C LYS A 511 -18.13 -35.05 -19.22
N PHE A 512 -17.90 -36.21 -18.64
CA PHE A 512 -16.55 -36.75 -18.45
C PHE A 512 -15.89 -37.09 -19.80
N ASN A 513 -14.65 -36.68 -19.96
CA ASN A 513 -13.86 -36.97 -21.15
C ASN A 513 -12.35 -37.01 -20.82
N SER A 514 -11.76 -38.19 -20.86
CA SER A 514 -10.32 -38.40 -20.73
C SER A 514 -9.68 -37.74 -19.52
N GLY A 515 -10.24 -37.96 -18.31
CA GLY A 515 -9.71 -37.43 -17.05
C GLY A 515 -10.16 -35.99 -16.68
N ARG A 516 -11.02 -35.40 -17.50
CA ARG A 516 -11.54 -34.05 -17.35
C ARG A 516 -13.02 -33.97 -17.62
N TYR A 517 -13.64 -32.84 -17.32
CA TYR A 517 -15.04 -32.57 -17.60
C TYR A 517 -15.19 -31.45 -18.62
N ARG A 518 -15.91 -31.71 -19.70
CA ARG A 518 -16.39 -30.70 -20.64
C ARG A 518 -17.70 -30.11 -20.13
N LEU A 519 -17.90 -28.83 -20.39
CA LEU A 519 -19.18 -28.15 -20.18
C LEU A 519 -19.94 -28.07 -21.50
N LEU A 520 -21.06 -28.81 -21.58
CA LEU A 520 -21.88 -28.89 -22.77
C LEU A 520 -23.33 -28.52 -22.44
N ASP A 521 -24.01 -27.82 -23.36
CA ASP A 521 -25.45 -27.59 -23.27
C ASP A 521 -26.23 -28.88 -23.53
N LYS A 522 -27.55 -28.82 -23.41
CA LYS A 522 -28.45 -29.94 -23.67
C LYS A 522 -28.36 -30.54 -25.11
N ASN A 523 -27.79 -29.77 -26.06
CA ASN A 523 -27.59 -30.18 -27.44
C ASN A 523 -26.14 -30.63 -27.71
N GLY A 524 -25.33 -30.79 -26.68
CA GLY A 524 -23.92 -31.16 -26.78
C GLY A 524 -23.01 -30.07 -27.35
N LYS A 525 -23.44 -28.80 -27.30
CA LYS A 525 -22.66 -27.65 -27.80
C LYS A 525 -21.91 -26.94 -26.68
N SER A 526 -20.74 -26.44 -27.02
CA SER A 526 -19.91 -25.59 -26.15
C SER A 526 -20.43 -24.15 -26.07
N VAL A 527 -19.89 -23.37 -25.12
CA VAL A 527 -20.23 -21.98 -24.96
C VAL A 527 -19.88 -21.19 -26.22
N LYS A 528 -20.84 -20.41 -26.71
CA LYS A 528 -20.64 -19.45 -27.81
C LYS A 528 -20.00 -18.18 -27.27
N LEU A 529 -18.95 -17.69 -27.93
CA LEU A 529 -18.21 -16.49 -27.56
C LEU A 529 -18.33 -15.39 -28.64
N PRO A 530 -18.15 -14.12 -28.26
CA PRO A 530 -18.43 -12.97 -29.13
C PRO A 530 -17.34 -12.71 -30.21
N LYS A 531 -16.30 -13.55 -30.32
CA LYS A 531 -15.12 -13.31 -31.20
C LYS A 531 -14.40 -12.00 -30.95
N LYS A 532 -14.27 -11.62 -29.69
CA LYS A 532 -13.60 -10.39 -29.23
C LYS A 532 -12.47 -10.71 -28.29
N ALA A 533 -11.48 -9.83 -28.22
CA ALA A 533 -10.47 -9.83 -27.16
C ALA A 533 -11.07 -9.40 -25.82
N ASN A 534 -10.32 -9.56 -24.74
CA ASN A 534 -10.65 -9.09 -23.40
C ASN A 534 -11.90 -9.75 -22.80
N ILE A 535 -12.17 -10.98 -23.18
CA ILE A 535 -13.29 -11.77 -22.62
C ILE A 535 -12.81 -12.55 -21.41
N LEU A 536 -13.51 -12.34 -20.30
CA LEU A 536 -13.44 -13.14 -19.08
C LEU A 536 -14.74 -13.95 -18.95
N LEU A 537 -14.63 -15.22 -18.65
CA LEU A 537 -15.78 -16.05 -18.30
C LEU A 537 -15.81 -16.27 -16.80
N HIS A 538 -16.99 -16.11 -16.23
CA HIS A 538 -17.31 -16.55 -14.89
C HIS A 538 -18.28 -17.73 -15.00
N ILE A 539 -17.85 -18.89 -14.48
CA ILE A 539 -18.55 -20.15 -14.57
C ILE A 539 -18.87 -20.58 -13.14
N TYR A 540 -20.15 -20.69 -12.83
CA TYR A 540 -20.59 -21.01 -11.48
C TYR A 540 -21.64 -22.10 -11.46
N GLN A 541 -21.50 -22.98 -10.45
CA GLN A 541 -22.41 -24.11 -10.24
C GLN A 541 -23.80 -23.59 -9.87
N VAL A 542 -24.81 -24.29 -10.43
CA VAL A 542 -26.22 -24.07 -10.12
C VAL A 542 -26.88 -25.42 -9.75
N ASP A 543 -28.01 -25.36 -9.07
CA ASP A 543 -28.75 -26.54 -8.62
C ASP A 543 -29.33 -27.36 -9.78
#